data_f21d54bbee64ad58bfde20d8c0738df7
#
_entry.id   f21d54bbee64ad58bfde20d8c0738df7
#
_cell.length_a   1.000
_cell.length_b   1.000
_cell.length_c   1.000
_cell.angle_alpha   90.00
_cell.angle_beta   90.00
_cell.angle_gamma   90.00
#
_symmetry.space_group_name_H-M   'P 1'
#
loop_
_entity.id
_entity.type
_entity.pdbx_description
1 polymer ?
#
loop_
_entity_poly.entity_id
_entity_poly.type
_entity_poly.pdbx_seq_one_letter_code
_entity_poly.pdbx_strand_id
1 'polypeptide(L)'
;MRLMTAIAGAFLTALSLAPATATAAPENPDMQPMIIGGSYAQNFPYAARLFFNGRQNCSATKIAPQWILTAEHCVSGNGTYTFRAGSLDQTSGGQLVTATQIIKHPSADLALARVNTAMSAPFSPLGNPVTVGQTVQLYGWGATCTNQPEINCQSRYLKVANTRVTSTNGRDYRGGVAISVQRVDGIAAGGDSGGPMFANGRQVGVASTSDRSTRSNYTSVNHSSYRSWIRQYTGV
;
A
#
# COMPACT_ATOMS: atom_id res chain seq x y z
N MET A 1 66.58 50.86 -24.89
CA MET A 1 66.11 49.91 -23.85
C MET A 1 64.63 50.06 -23.76
N ARG A 2 63.82 49.13 -24.33
CA ARG A 2 62.39 49.15 -24.30
C ARG A 2 61.91 47.97 -23.41
N LEU A 3 61.25 48.27 -22.32
CA LEU A 3 60.60 47.28 -21.45
C LEU A 3 59.33 46.79 -22.15
N MET A 4 59.20 45.45 -22.32
CA MET A 4 57.97 44.80 -22.68
C MET A 4 57.28 44.27 -21.43
N THR A 5 56.08 44.79 -21.15
CA THR A 5 55.20 44.32 -20.08
C THR A 5 54.33 43.20 -20.64
N ALA A 6 54.45 41.99 -20.04
CA ALA A 6 53.59 40.87 -20.38
C ALA A 6 52.33 40.88 -19.49
N ILE A 7 51.14 40.92 -20.10
CA ILE A 7 49.86 40.81 -19.44
C ILE A 7 49.46 39.31 -19.44
N ALA A 8 49.42 38.72 -18.27
CA ALA A 8 48.90 37.37 -18.08
C ALA A 8 47.35 37.43 -17.93
N GLY A 9 46.66 36.94 -18.96
CA GLY A 9 45.19 36.76 -18.91
C GLY A 9 44.80 35.46 -18.19
N ALA A 10 44.11 35.58 -17.08
CA ALA A 10 43.51 34.44 -16.37
C ALA A 10 42.16 34.08 -17.04
N PHE A 11 42.09 32.90 -17.66
CA PHE A 11 40.81 32.34 -18.13
C PHE A 11 40.12 31.68 -16.98
N LEU A 12 38.98 32.24 -16.49
CA LEU A 12 38.05 31.58 -15.62
C LEU A 12 37.17 30.66 -16.51
N THR A 13 37.35 29.36 -16.40
CA THR A 13 36.40 28.38 -16.93
C THR A 13 35.21 28.23 -15.96
N ALA A 14 34.05 28.77 -16.35
CA ALA A 14 32.81 28.53 -15.66
C ALA A 14 32.33 27.09 -15.91
N LEU A 15 32.37 26.27 -14.88
CA LEU A 15 31.79 24.91 -14.89
C LEU A 15 30.28 25.02 -14.75
N SER A 16 29.53 24.91 -15.85
CA SER A 16 28.07 24.86 -15.83
C SER A 16 27.61 23.49 -15.33
N LEU A 17 27.10 23.40 -14.09
CA LEU A 17 26.34 22.24 -13.64
C LEU A 17 24.98 22.23 -14.37
N ALA A 18 24.83 21.32 -15.33
CA ALA A 18 23.53 21.02 -15.90
C ALA A 18 22.68 20.25 -14.85
N PRO A 19 21.39 20.59 -14.65
CA PRO A 19 20.55 19.80 -13.76
C PRO A 19 20.38 18.39 -14.35
N ALA A 20 20.61 17.36 -13.52
CA ALA A 20 20.33 16.00 -13.89
C ALA A 20 18.81 15.83 -14.07
N THR A 21 18.40 15.66 -15.32
CA THR A 21 17.01 15.28 -15.64
C THR A 21 16.82 13.85 -15.15
N ALA A 22 15.95 13.68 -14.13
CA ALA A 22 15.48 12.37 -13.74
C ALA A 22 14.76 11.75 -14.95
N THR A 23 15.37 10.72 -15.54
CA THR A 23 14.74 9.91 -16.58
C THR A 23 13.55 9.21 -15.96
N ALA A 24 12.34 9.57 -16.39
CA ALA A 24 11.15 8.78 -16.14
C ALA A 24 11.38 7.35 -16.64
N ALA A 25 10.95 6.35 -15.86
CA ALA A 25 11.00 4.97 -16.29
C ALA A 25 10.28 4.83 -17.65
N PRO A 26 10.79 4.03 -18.60
CA PRO A 26 10.17 3.88 -19.90
C PRO A 26 8.76 3.37 -19.74
N GLU A 27 7.77 4.09 -20.28
CA GLU A 27 6.42 3.63 -20.44
C GLU A 27 6.45 2.48 -21.48
N ASN A 28 6.31 1.24 -20.99
CA ASN A 28 6.14 0.09 -21.87
C ASN A 28 4.66 0.05 -22.30
N PRO A 29 4.34 0.23 -23.60
CA PRO A 29 2.96 0.29 -24.10
C PRO A 29 2.18 -1.03 -23.94
N ASP A 30 2.84 -2.16 -23.63
CA ASP A 30 2.19 -3.46 -23.41
C ASP A 30 1.80 -3.73 -21.94
N MET A 31 2.06 -2.80 -21.01
CA MET A 31 1.69 -2.96 -19.60
C MET A 31 0.27 -2.48 -19.36
N GLN A 32 -0.71 -3.36 -19.51
CA GLN A 32 -2.11 -3.13 -19.12
C GLN A 32 -2.20 -2.79 -17.62
N PRO A 33 -2.98 -1.75 -17.21
CA PRO A 33 -3.11 -1.38 -15.81
C PRO A 33 -3.86 -2.46 -15.01
N MET A 34 -3.38 -2.79 -13.77
CA MET A 34 -3.75 -3.99 -12.98
C MET A 34 -3.64 -3.74 -11.46
N ILE A 35 -4.40 -3.66 -10.61
CA ILE A 35 -5.66 -3.94 -9.84
C ILE A 35 -6.62 -4.17 -10.99
N ILE A 36 -7.64 -4.85 -10.94
CA ILE A 36 -8.46 -4.93 -12.16
C ILE A 36 -8.81 -3.48 -12.57
N GLY A 37 -8.06 -2.90 -13.53
CA GLY A 37 -7.97 -1.45 -13.78
C GLY A 37 -6.94 -0.72 -12.91
N GLY A 38 -7.08 0.60 -12.72
CA GLY A 38 -6.16 1.46 -11.96
C GLY A 38 -4.80 1.69 -12.64
N SER A 39 -3.80 2.11 -11.87
CA SER A 39 -2.44 2.43 -12.33
C SER A 39 -1.38 1.92 -11.34
N TYR A 40 -0.10 2.02 -11.70
CA TYR A 40 0.98 1.78 -10.75
C TYR A 40 1.12 2.95 -9.77
N ALA A 41 1.28 2.64 -8.48
CA ALA A 41 1.56 3.63 -7.46
C ALA A 41 2.97 4.19 -7.66
N GLN A 42 3.11 5.52 -7.68
CA GLN A 42 4.41 6.18 -7.84
C GLN A 42 5.13 6.41 -6.51
N ASN A 43 4.37 6.64 -5.45
CA ASN A 43 4.89 6.86 -4.10
C ASN A 43 3.88 6.38 -3.07
N PHE A 44 4.25 5.34 -2.31
CA PHE A 44 3.45 4.84 -1.20
C PHE A 44 4.36 4.20 -0.14
N PRO A 45 5.01 5.00 0.70
CA PRO A 45 6.05 4.50 1.62
C PRO A 45 5.49 3.64 2.77
N TYR A 46 4.19 3.57 2.93
CA TYR A 46 3.50 2.79 3.97
C TYR A 46 3.27 1.33 3.58
N ALA A 47 3.52 0.97 2.33
CA ALA A 47 3.22 -0.33 1.75
C ALA A 47 3.91 -1.47 2.52
N ALA A 48 3.20 -2.59 2.68
CA ALA A 48 3.75 -3.84 3.16
C ALA A 48 3.12 -5.00 2.37
N ARG A 49 3.95 -5.77 1.65
CA ARG A 49 3.51 -7.00 0.98
C ARG A 49 3.60 -8.16 1.93
N LEU A 50 2.49 -8.88 2.14
CA LEU A 50 2.43 -10.05 3.01
C LEU A 50 2.72 -11.34 2.23
N PHE A 51 3.59 -12.18 2.79
CA PHE A 51 3.90 -13.52 2.32
C PHE A 51 3.58 -14.54 3.42
N PHE A 52 3.00 -15.66 3.03
CA PHE A 52 2.75 -16.81 3.90
C PHE A 52 3.63 -17.98 3.46
N ASN A 53 4.51 -18.47 4.34
CA ASN A 53 5.49 -19.50 4.03
C ASN A 53 6.30 -19.20 2.75
N GLY A 54 6.71 -17.93 2.58
CA GLY A 54 7.47 -17.44 1.43
C GLY A 54 6.68 -17.25 0.13
N ARG A 55 5.36 -17.54 0.12
CA ARG A 55 4.50 -17.35 -1.05
C ARG A 55 3.71 -16.06 -0.96
N GLN A 56 3.49 -15.42 -2.10
CA GLN A 56 2.60 -14.25 -2.21
C GLN A 56 1.23 -14.58 -1.57
N ASN A 57 0.74 -13.68 -0.73
CA ASN A 57 -0.55 -13.87 -0.08
C ASN A 57 -1.41 -12.60 -0.17
N CYS A 58 -1.18 -11.62 0.67
CA CYS A 58 -2.01 -10.44 0.83
C CYS A 58 -1.20 -9.14 0.77
N SER A 59 -1.89 -8.03 0.79
CA SER A 59 -1.36 -6.70 1.02
C SER A 59 -1.51 -6.31 2.49
N ALA A 60 -0.77 -5.30 2.94
CA ALA A 60 -0.78 -4.82 4.31
C ALA A 60 -0.24 -3.38 4.37
N THR A 61 -0.22 -2.79 5.56
CA THR A 61 0.27 -1.43 5.79
C THR A 61 1.10 -1.36 7.06
N LYS A 62 2.29 -0.75 7.02
CA LYS A 62 3.04 -0.42 8.24
C LYS A 62 2.44 0.83 8.90
N ILE A 63 2.00 0.69 10.15
CA ILE A 63 1.31 1.74 10.91
C ILE A 63 2.12 2.27 12.10
N ALA A 64 3.13 1.52 12.56
CA ALA A 64 4.06 1.91 13.61
C ALA A 64 5.38 1.13 13.46
N PRO A 65 6.46 1.46 14.20
CA PRO A 65 7.78 0.86 14.00
C PRO A 65 7.80 -0.68 13.98
N GLN A 66 7.03 -1.32 14.82
CA GLN A 66 6.95 -2.79 14.87
C GLN A 66 5.54 -3.32 14.57
N TRP A 67 4.67 -2.52 13.94
CA TRP A 67 3.28 -2.92 13.73
C TRP A 67 2.83 -2.77 12.28
N ILE A 68 2.27 -3.84 11.77
CA ILE A 68 1.62 -3.92 10.46
C ILE A 68 0.14 -4.21 10.67
N LEU A 69 -0.70 -3.51 9.91
CA LEU A 69 -2.14 -3.70 9.85
C LEU A 69 -2.49 -4.45 8.56
N THR A 70 -3.33 -5.49 8.68
CA THR A 70 -3.83 -6.30 7.57
C THR A 70 -5.21 -6.88 7.90
N ALA A 71 -5.78 -7.71 7.01
CA ALA A 71 -7.03 -8.42 7.25
C ALA A 71 -6.79 -9.70 8.09
N GLU A 72 -7.80 -10.07 8.90
CA GLU A 72 -7.74 -11.30 9.73
C GLU A 72 -7.66 -12.56 8.86
N HIS A 73 -8.44 -12.62 7.79
CA HIS A 73 -8.43 -13.78 6.88
C HIS A 73 -7.08 -14.00 6.20
N CYS A 74 -6.23 -12.98 6.08
CA CYS A 74 -4.87 -13.09 5.54
C CYS A 74 -3.89 -13.82 6.46
N VAL A 75 -4.20 -13.91 7.75
CA VAL A 75 -3.34 -14.46 8.79
C VAL A 75 -4.00 -15.59 9.58
N SER A 76 -4.89 -16.33 8.94
CA SER A 76 -5.64 -17.43 9.54
C SER A 76 -4.90 -18.76 9.60
N GLY A 77 -3.85 -18.96 8.78
CA GLY A 77 -3.10 -20.21 8.70
C GLY A 77 -2.01 -20.34 9.78
N ASN A 78 -1.59 -21.57 10.02
CA ASN A 78 -0.44 -21.88 10.86
C ASN A 78 0.82 -21.90 9.99
N GLY A 79 1.71 -20.93 10.18
CA GLY A 79 2.95 -20.81 9.41
C GLY A 79 3.66 -19.49 9.64
N THR A 80 4.67 -19.23 8.82
CA THR A 80 5.49 -18.02 8.92
C THR A 80 4.92 -16.92 8.06
N TYR A 81 4.64 -15.78 8.67
CA TYR A 81 4.24 -14.55 7.98
C TYR A 81 5.42 -13.60 7.88
N THR A 82 5.77 -13.21 6.67
CA THR A 82 6.80 -12.21 6.40
C THR A 82 6.22 -11.05 5.62
N PHE A 83 6.82 -9.87 5.77
CA PHE A 83 6.36 -8.66 5.08
C PHE A 83 7.55 -7.97 4.44
N ARG A 84 7.39 -7.57 3.18
CA ARG A 84 8.27 -6.60 2.55
C ARG A 84 7.67 -5.21 2.74
N ALA A 85 8.27 -4.43 3.63
CA ALA A 85 7.76 -3.14 4.08
C ALA A 85 8.52 -1.97 3.42
N GLY A 86 7.79 -0.97 2.92
CA GLY A 86 8.36 0.25 2.35
C GLY A 86 8.92 0.12 0.93
N SER A 87 8.53 -0.90 0.17
CA SER A 87 8.83 -1.03 -1.25
C SER A 87 7.56 -1.06 -2.08
N LEU A 88 7.62 -0.53 -3.30
CA LEU A 88 6.57 -0.69 -4.31
C LEU A 88 6.75 -1.98 -5.13
N ASP A 89 7.97 -2.54 -5.18
CA ASP A 89 8.26 -3.83 -5.80
C ASP A 89 8.22 -4.94 -4.74
N GLN A 90 7.30 -5.90 -4.92
CA GLN A 90 7.18 -7.01 -3.97
C GLN A 90 8.39 -7.97 -3.96
N THR A 91 9.27 -7.89 -4.97
CA THR A 91 10.44 -8.78 -5.11
C THR A 91 11.73 -8.17 -4.59
N SER A 92 11.82 -6.84 -4.46
CA SER A 92 13.06 -6.14 -4.11
C SER A 92 12.82 -4.87 -3.30
N GLY A 93 13.88 -4.33 -2.71
CA GLY A 93 13.84 -3.10 -1.92
C GLY A 93 13.12 -3.25 -0.58
N GLY A 94 12.97 -2.14 0.14
CA GLY A 94 12.35 -2.09 1.46
C GLY A 94 13.04 -2.95 2.52
N GLN A 95 12.32 -3.24 3.59
CA GLN A 95 12.76 -4.15 4.66
C GLN A 95 11.93 -5.44 4.61
N LEU A 96 12.59 -6.60 4.65
CA LEU A 96 11.93 -7.87 4.88
C LEU A 96 11.89 -8.14 6.38
N VAL A 97 10.69 -8.20 6.97
CA VAL A 97 10.47 -8.42 8.40
C VAL A 97 9.55 -9.61 8.62
N THR A 98 9.72 -10.29 9.76
CA THR A 98 8.96 -11.49 10.11
C THR A 98 8.03 -11.21 11.29
N ALA A 99 6.78 -11.66 11.21
CA ALA A 99 5.85 -11.56 12.33
C ALA A 99 6.32 -12.45 13.50
N THR A 100 6.34 -11.84 14.68
CA THR A 100 6.59 -12.54 15.94
C THR A 100 5.31 -12.78 16.74
N GLN A 101 4.26 -12.02 16.41
CA GLN A 101 2.95 -12.12 17.03
C GLN A 101 1.87 -11.68 16.03
N ILE A 102 0.77 -12.42 15.98
CA ILE A 102 -0.44 -12.05 15.26
C ILE A 102 -1.56 -11.82 16.28
N ILE A 103 -2.19 -10.65 16.21
CA ILE A 103 -3.34 -10.30 17.05
C ILE A 103 -4.54 -10.08 16.12
N LYS A 104 -5.53 -10.96 16.23
CA LYS A 104 -6.75 -10.89 15.43
C LYS A 104 -7.82 -10.12 16.16
N HIS A 105 -8.56 -9.27 15.45
CA HIS A 105 -9.74 -8.62 16.03
C HIS A 105 -10.85 -9.64 16.26
N PRO A 106 -11.56 -9.61 17.39
CA PRO A 106 -12.53 -10.67 17.72
C PRO A 106 -13.74 -10.75 16.79
N SER A 107 -14.16 -9.64 16.17
CA SER A 107 -15.41 -9.56 15.40
C SER A 107 -15.32 -8.82 14.06
N ALA A 108 -14.15 -8.33 13.68
CA ALA A 108 -13.93 -7.67 12.39
C ALA A 108 -12.78 -8.33 11.63
N ASP A 109 -12.78 -8.17 10.33
CA ASP A 109 -11.71 -8.70 9.46
C ASP A 109 -10.47 -7.80 9.52
N LEU A 110 -9.89 -7.71 10.71
CA LEU A 110 -8.68 -6.94 11.03
C LEU A 110 -7.69 -7.80 11.81
N ALA A 111 -6.41 -7.63 11.50
CA ALA A 111 -5.31 -8.19 12.28
C ALA A 111 -4.13 -7.22 12.37
N LEU A 112 -3.43 -7.29 13.49
CA LEU A 112 -2.15 -6.65 13.75
C LEU A 112 -1.06 -7.70 13.76
N ALA A 113 0.03 -7.45 13.03
CA ALA A 113 1.24 -8.25 13.10
C ALA A 113 2.34 -7.43 13.77
N ARG A 114 2.85 -7.93 14.92
CA ARG A 114 4.09 -7.40 15.50
C ARG A 114 5.26 -8.06 14.79
N VAL A 115 6.24 -7.26 14.36
CA VAL A 115 7.40 -7.76 13.61
C VAL A 115 8.68 -7.76 14.45
N ASN A 116 9.61 -8.63 14.08
CA ASN A 116 10.87 -8.89 14.77
C ASN A 116 11.84 -7.69 14.79
N THR A 117 11.73 -6.80 13.80
CA THR A 117 12.64 -5.65 13.65
C THR A 117 11.85 -4.38 13.42
N ALA A 118 12.27 -3.28 14.02
CA ALA A 118 11.65 -1.98 13.79
C ALA A 118 11.81 -1.55 12.31
N MET A 119 10.71 -1.17 11.71
CA MET A 119 10.67 -0.65 10.34
C MET A 119 10.98 0.84 10.32
N SER A 120 11.59 1.32 9.23
CA SER A 120 11.85 2.74 9.03
C SER A 120 10.56 3.53 8.75
N ALA A 121 10.48 4.77 9.24
CA ALA A 121 9.42 5.73 8.89
C ALA A 121 9.43 6.04 7.37
N PRO A 122 8.34 6.59 6.82
CA PRO A 122 7.11 6.98 7.51
C PRO A 122 6.14 5.82 7.72
N PHE A 123 5.20 6.01 8.66
CA PHE A 123 4.10 5.08 8.95
C PHE A 123 2.77 5.67 8.50
N SER A 124 1.83 4.79 8.14
CA SER A 124 0.51 5.19 7.65
C SER A 124 -0.27 5.93 8.74
N PRO A 125 -0.64 7.19 8.52
CA PRO A 125 -1.53 7.88 9.43
C PRO A 125 -2.94 7.32 9.27
N LEU A 126 -3.57 6.96 10.38
CA LEU A 126 -4.97 6.52 10.37
C LEU A 126 -5.90 7.73 10.26
N GLY A 127 -6.94 7.63 9.44
CA GLY A 127 -7.78 8.76 9.03
C GLY A 127 -9.04 8.95 9.84
N ASN A 128 -9.86 9.88 9.36
CA ASN A 128 -11.19 10.22 9.85
C ASN A 128 -12.27 9.48 9.04
N PRO A 129 -13.53 9.44 9.52
CA PRO A 129 -14.63 8.87 8.76
C PRO A 129 -14.77 9.50 7.37
N VAL A 130 -15.14 8.67 6.41
CA VAL A 130 -15.47 9.10 5.04
C VAL A 130 -16.98 9.29 4.89
N THR A 131 -17.39 9.96 3.81
CA THR A 131 -18.79 10.18 3.47
C THR A 131 -19.16 9.47 2.17
N VAL A 132 -20.44 9.11 2.02
CA VAL A 132 -20.95 8.58 0.75
C VAL A 132 -20.73 9.59 -0.37
N GLY A 133 -20.31 9.10 -1.54
CA GLY A 133 -19.93 9.93 -2.70
C GLY A 133 -18.46 10.38 -2.71
N GLN A 134 -17.73 10.25 -1.61
CA GLN A 134 -16.30 10.59 -1.55
C GLN A 134 -15.48 9.64 -2.42
N THR A 135 -14.50 10.19 -3.15
CA THR A 135 -13.48 9.39 -3.85
C THR A 135 -12.40 8.96 -2.86
N VAL A 136 -12.04 7.69 -2.92
CA VAL A 136 -10.99 7.07 -2.10
C VAL A 136 -10.06 6.24 -2.99
N GLN A 137 -8.84 6.01 -2.52
CA GLN A 137 -7.81 5.27 -3.22
C GLN A 137 -7.57 3.92 -2.56
N LEU A 138 -7.52 2.86 -3.36
CA LEU A 138 -7.19 1.51 -2.95
C LEU A 138 -5.77 1.20 -3.37
N TYR A 139 -4.98 0.56 -2.50
CA TYR A 139 -3.61 0.16 -2.81
C TYR A 139 -3.41 -1.33 -2.54
N GLY A 140 -2.71 -2.02 -3.46
CA GLY A 140 -2.40 -3.43 -3.28
C GLY A 140 -1.62 -4.06 -4.43
N TRP A 141 -1.22 -5.32 -4.26
CA TRP A 141 -0.52 -6.15 -5.25
C TRP A 141 -1.42 -7.27 -5.78
N GLY A 142 -2.72 -7.05 -5.79
CA GLY A 142 -3.69 -8.04 -6.19
C GLY A 142 -3.61 -8.46 -7.65
N ALA A 143 -4.46 -9.42 -7.96
CA ALA A 143 -4.58 -9.99 -9.29
C ALA A 143 -5.01 -8.93 -10.31
N THR A 144 -4.55 -9.15 -11.49
CA THR A 144 -4.51 -8.26 -12.63
C THR A 144 -5.34 -8.82 -13.78
N CYS A 145 -5.83 -10.06 -13.61
CA CYS A 145 -6.55 -10.82 -14.62
C CYS A 145 -7.83 -11.41 -14.03
N THR A 146 -8.73 -11.79 -14.90
CA THR A 146 -10.01 -12.46 -14.58
C THR A 146 -10.16 -13.82 -15.29
N ASN A 147 -9.19 -14.20 -16.14
CA ASN A 147 -9.26 -15.36 -17.02
C ASN A 147 -8.39 -16.54 -16.58
N GLN A 148 -7.73 -16.44 -15.42
CA GLN A 148 -6.92 -17.49 -14.82
C GLN A 148 -6.92 -17.36 -13.28
N PRO A 149 -6.38 -18.34 -12.53
CA PRO A 149 -6.28 -18.23 -11.08
C PRO A 149 -5.52 -16.98 -10.63
N GLU A 150 -6.10 -16.19 -9.74
CA GLU A 150 -5.58 -14.89 -9.30
C GLU A 150 -4.15 -14.94 -8.75
N ILE A 151 -3.74 -16.06 -8.15
CA ILE A 151 -2.38 -16.26 -7.64
C ILE A 151 -1.31 -16.22 -8.76
N ASN A 152 -1.68 -16.53 -9.99
CA ASN A 152 -0.77 -16.58 -11.14
C ASN A 152 -0.59 -15.22 -11.81
N CYS A 153 -1.39 -14.22 -11.46
CA CYS A 153 -1.37 -12.90 -12.09
C CYS A 153 -1.36 -11.74 -11.10
N GLN A 154 -0.79 -11.93 -9.93
CA GLN A 154 -0.62 -10.84 -8.97
C GLN A 154 0.46 -9.86 -9.43
N SER A 155 0.21 -8.57 -9.21
CA SER A 155 1.09 -7.51 -9.66
C SER A 155 2.44 -7.57 -8.95
N ARG A 156 3.55 -7.46 -9.70
CA ARG A 156 4.87 -7.26 -9.12
C ARG A 156 5.00 -5.91 -8.43
N TYR A 157 4.44 -4.88 -9.03
CA TYR A 157 4.50 -3.52 -8.49
C TYR A 157 3.19 -3.13 -7.84
N LEU A 158 3.29 -2.34 -6.75
CA LEU A 158 2.11 -1.82 -6.04
C LEU A 158 1.23 -1.02 -6.99
N LYS A 159 -0.06 -1.27 -6.90
CA LYS A 159 -1.07 -0.58 -7.70
C LYS A 159 -1.93 0.34 -6.86
N VAL A 160 -2.58 1.29 -7.54
CA VAL A 160 -3.56 2.21 -6.99
C VAL A 160 -4.77 2.29 -7.90
N ALA A 161 -5.96 2.32 -7.30
CA ALA A 161 -7.21 2.60 -8.01
C ALA A 161 -8.07 3.61 -7.26
N ASN A 162 -8.81 4.43 -8.01
CA ASN A 162 -9.84 5.31 -7.48
C ASN A 162 -11.16 4.57 -7.44
N THR A 163 -11.87 4.73 -6.34
CA THR A 163 -13.22 4.21 -6.13
C THR A 163 -14.08 5.26 -5.44
N ARG A 164 -15.40 5.08 -5.47
CA ARG A 164 -16.36 5.99 -4.85
C ARG A 164 -17.06 5.29 -3.69
N VAL A 165 -17.11 5.92 -2.52
CA VAL A 165 -17.82 5.41 -1.35
C VAL A 165 -19.32 5.35 -1.64
N THR A 166 -19.93 4.18 -1.45
CA THR A 166 -21.37 3.94 -1.62
C THR A 166 -22.09 3.72 -0.31
N SER A 167 -21.38 3.25 0.74
CA SER A 167 -21.90 3.07 2.08
C SER A 167 -20.78 3.14 3.12
N THR A 168 -21.06 3.69 4.28
CA THR A 168 -20.16 3.68 5.45
C THR A 168 -20.57 2.64 6.49
N ASN A 169 -21.62 1.87 6.21
CA ASN A 169 -22.17 0.82 7.08
C ASN A 169 -22.32 -0.52 6.35
N GLY A 170 -21.39 -0.80 5.42
CA GLY A 170 -21.23 -2.11 4.79
C GLY A 170 -20.77 -3.17 5.78
N ARG A 171 -20.58 -4.40 5.28
CA ARG A 171 -20.10 -5.52 6.09
C ARG A 171 -18.81 -6.08 5.50
N ASP A 172 -17.85 -6.35 6.38
CA ASP A 172 -16.64 -7.09 6.03
C ASP A 172 -16.88 -8.60 6.01
N TYR A 173 -15.85 -9.37 5.70
CA TYR A 173 -15.89 -10.84 5.64
C TYR A 173 -16.41 -11.49 6.94
N ARG A 174 -16.19 -10.87 8.10
CA ARG A 174 -16.61 -11.35 9.42
C ARG A 174 -17.90 -10.72 9.94
N GLY A 175 -18.56 -9.88 9.12
CA GLY A 175 -19.76 -9.14 9.50
C GLY A 175 -19.47 -7.82 10.23
N GLY A 176 -18.22 -7.45 10.39
CA GLY A 176 -17.80 -6.17 10.96
C GLY A 176 -18.18 -4.97 10.09
N VAL A 177 -18.10 -3.75 10.65
CA VAL A 177 -18.44 -2.51 9.94
C VAL A 177 -17.40 -2.21 8.88
N ALA A 178 -17.87 -2.01 7.64
CA ALA A 178 -17.04 -1.75 6.49
C ALA A 178 -17.51 -0.53 5.69
N ILE A 179 -16.57 0.06 4.94
CA ILE A 179 -16.83 1.05 3.90
C ILE A 179 -17.01 0.28 2.59
N SER A 180 -18.19 0.41 1.97
CA SER A 180 -18.46 -0.14 0.64
C SER A 180 -18.09 0.89 -0.41
N VAL A 181 -17.43 0.43 -1.48
CA VAL A 181 -17.03 1.28 -2.59
C VAL A 181 -17.44 0.68 -3.92
N GLN A 182 -17.62 1.56 -4.91
CA GLN A 182 -17.84 1.22 -6.30
C GLN A 182 -16.64 1.65 -7.15
N ARG A 183 -16.34 0.84 -8.15
CA ARG A 183 -15.29 1.09 -9.14
C ARG A 183 -15.46 2.43 -9.83
N VAL A 184 -14.34 3.18 -9.97
CA VAL A 184 -14.19 4.33 -10.87
C VAL A 184 -13.23 3.94 -11.99
N ASP A 185 -11.97 3.70 -11.69
CA ASP A 185 -10.95 3.28 -12.67
C ASP A 185 -10.40 1.87 -12.42
N GLY A 186 -10.56 1.34 -11.20
CA GLY A 186 -10.18 -0.03 -10.85
C GLY A 186 -10.89 -0.53 -9.60
N ILE A 187 -10.72 -1.84 -9.33
CA ILE A 187 -11.33 -2.53 -8.19
C ILE A 187 -10.39 -3.59 -7.61
N ALA A 188 -10.52 -3.88 -6.32
CA ALA A 188 -9.70 -4.88 -5.63
C ALA A 188 -9.97 -6.30 -6.12
N ALA A 189 -8.93 -7.14 -6.11
CA ALA A 189 -8.96 -8.55 -6.47
C ALA A 189 -8.12 -9.40 -5.49
N GLY A 190 -7.97 -10.70 -5.75
CA GLY A 190 -7.18 -11.59 -4.88
C GLY A 190 -5.73 -11.14 -4.75
N GLY A 191 -5.26 -10.99 -3.52
CA GLY A 191 -3.94 -10.43 -3.18
C GLY A 191 -3.98 -8.96 -2.73
N ASP A 192 -5.08 -8.22 -3.01
CA ASP A 192 -5.32 -6.88 -2.43
C ASP A 192 -5.85 -6.95 -1.01
N SER A 193 -6.39 -8.10 -0.59
CA SER A 193 -6.83 -8.38 0.78
C SER A 193 -5.83 -7.85 1.81
N GLY A 194 -6.32 -7.19 2.86
CA GLY A 194 -5.48 -6.56 3.89
C GLY A 194 -4.82 -5.24 3.49
N GLY A 195 -4.85 -4.89 2.20
CA GLY A 195 -4.32 -3.63 1.68
C GLY A 195 -5.16 -2.42 2.11
N PRO A 196 -4.58 -1.22 2.08
CA PRO A 196 -5.23 -0.04 2.60
C PRO A 196 -6.16 0.65 1.60
N MET A 197 -7.22 1.25 2.15
CA MET A 197 -7.98 2.33 1.51
C MET A 197 -7.57 3.66 2.12
N PHE A 198 -7.33 4.66 1.26
CA PHE A 198 -6.91 6.00 1.65
C PHE A 198 -7.94 7.06 1.25
N ALA A 199 -8.14 8.02 2.14
CA ALA A 199 -8.86 9.25 1.88
C ALA A 199 -8.05 10.42 2.45
N ASN A 200 -7.85 11.48 1.65
CA ASN A 200 -7.12 12.68 2.07
C ASN A 200 -5.75 12.38 2.72
N GLY A 201 -4.98 11.45 2.12
CA GLY A 201 -3.65 11.06 2.60
C GLY A 201 -3.61 10.22 3.88
N ARG A 202 -4.76 9.71 4.36
CA ARG A 202 -4.88 8.90 5.57
C ARG A 202 -5.60 7.58 5.29
N GLN A 203 -5.16 6.52 5.96
CA GLN A 203 -5.80 5.22 5.86
C GLN A 203 -7.14 5.21 6.58
N VAL A 204 -8.20 4.81 5.86
CA VAL A 204 -9.58 4.77 6.36
C VAL A 204 -10.18 3.37 6.37
N GLY A 205 -9.55 2.41 5.67
CA GLY A 205 -10.04 1.04 5.61
C GLY A 205 -8.96 0.02 5.30
N VAL A 206 -9.31 -1.26 5.48
CA VAL A 206 -8.52 -2.45 5.19
C VAL A 206 -9.33 -3.38 4.29
N ALA A 207 -8.78 -3.79 3.15
CA ALA A 207 -9.44 -4.61 2.14
C ALA A 207 -9.92 -5.95 2.71
N SER A 208 -11.21 -6.23 2.57
CA SER A 208 -11.84 -7.45 3.09
C SER A 208 -12.49 -8.29 1.99
N THR A 209 -13.45 -7.75 1.25
CA THR A 209 -14.16 -8.49 0.19
C THR A 209 -14.26 -7.67 -1.10
N SER A 210 -14.35 -8.38 -2.23
CA SER A 210 -14.56 -7.78 -3.56
C SER A 210 -15.36 -8.74 -4.43
N ASP A 211 -16.23 -8.19 -5.29
CA ASP A 211 -16.86 -8.93 -6.38
C ASP A 211 -15.96 -9.01 -7.63
N ARG A 212 -14.76 -8.40 -7.57
CA ARG A 212 -13.75 -8.36 -8.63
C ARG A 212 -14.22 -7.68 -9.94
N SER A 213 -15.33 -6.98 -9.87
CA SER A 213 -15.95 -6.32 -11.02
C SER A 213 -16.29 -4.87 -10.71
N THR A 214 -17.16 -4.65 -9.75
CA THR A 214 -17.78 -3.34 -9.50
C THR A 214 -17.68 -2.85 -8.07
N ARG A 215 -17.62 -3.75 -7.07
CA ARG A 215 -17.75 -3.39 -5.65
C ARG A 215 -16.70 -4.07 -4.79
N SER A 216 -16.29 -3.36 -3.74
CA SER A 216 -15.45 -3.90 -2.67
C SER A 216 -15.89 -3.37 -1.32
N ASN A 217 -15.62 -4.13 -0.25
CA ASN A 217 -15.80 -3.71 1.13
C ASN A 217 -14.44 -3.68 1.84
N TYR A 218 -14.22 -2.60 2.56
CA TYR A 218 -13.01 -2.36 3.34
C TYR A 218 -13.40 -2.20 4.80
N THR A 219 -12.89 -3.03 5.70
CA THR A 219 -13.13 -2.91 7.14
C THR A 219 -12.73 -1.52 7.62
N SER A 220 -13.65 -0.79 8.24
CA SER A 220 -13.44 0.61 8.62
C SER A 220 -12.44 0.71 9.78
N VAL A 221 -11.29 1.36 9.59
CA VAL A 221 -10.37 1.66 10.71
C VAL A 221 -10.87 2.84 11.57
N ASN A 222 -11.95 3.50 11.17
CA ASN A 222 -12.53 4.65 11.85
C ASN A 222 -13.70 4.29 12.79
N HIS A 223 -14.19 3.05 12.76
CA HIS A 223 -15.14 2.58 13.74
C HIS A 223 -14.51 2.65 15.14
N SER A 224 -15.18 3.25 16.10
CA SER A 224 -14.59 3.63 17.39
C SER A 224 -13.95 2.44 18.13
N SER A 225 -14.63 1.28 18.16
CA SER A 225 -14.09 0.08 18.81
C SER A 225 -12.85 -0.47 18.09
N TYR A 226 -12.80 -0.40 16.74
CA TYR A 226 -11.63 -0.88 15.96
C TYR A 226 -10.45 0.05 16.13
N ARG A 227 -10.69 1.38 16.13
CA ARG A 227 -9.65 2.36 16.41
C ARG A 227 -9.09 2.21 17.82
N SER A 228 -9.94 1.99 18.82
CA SER A 228 -9.51 1.76 20.20
C SER A 228 -8.69 0.49 20.33
N TRP A 229 -9.10 -0.59 19.64
CA TRP A 229 -8.36 -1.84 19.60
C TRP A 229 -6.99 -1.67 18.94
N ILE A 230 -6.89 -0.98 17.79
CA ILE A 230 -5.61 -0.68 17.15
C ILE A 230 -4.71 0.08 18.13
N ARG A 231 -5.21 1.16 18.73
CA ARG A 231 -4.44 2.00 19.66
C ARG A 231 -3.97 1.23 20.90
N GLN A 232 -4.77 0.33 21.41
CA GLN A 232 -4.42 -0.49 22.58
C GLN A 232 -3.10 -1.26 22.41
N TYR A 233 -2.83 -1.77 21.20
CA TYR A 233 -1.65 -2.57 20.92
C TYR A 233 -0.49 -1.74 20.34
N THR A 234 -0.81 -0.73 19.54
CA THR A 234 0.18 -0.06 18.70
C THR A 234 0.53 1.35 19.18
N GLY A 235 -0.32 1.96 20.00
CA GLY A 235 -0.19 3.34 20.45
C GLY A 235 -0.70 4.41 19.45
N VAL A 236 -1.17 4.01 18.23
CA VAL A 236 -1.60 4.94 17.15
C VAL A 236 -3.08 4.87 16.85
#